data_ec962ff1499e7b5adf9e50e8132c12eb
#
_entry.id   ec962ff1499e7b5adf9e50e8132c12eb
#
_cell.length_a   1.000
_cell.length_b   1.000
_cell.length_c   1.000
_cell.angle_alpha   90.00
_cell.angle_beta   90.00
_cell.angle_gamma   90.00
#
_symmetry.space_group_name_H-M   'P 1'
#
loop_
_entity.id
_entity.type
_entity.pdbx_description
1 polymer ?
#
loop_
_entity_poly.entity_id
_entity_poly.type
_entity_poly.pdbx_seq_one_letter_code
_entity_poly.pdbx_strand_id
1 'polypeptide(L)'
;DCETSGLNPKKDEILSIGAVHIKENKILMRKTFNIFLKPSKNINAESIKIHHIRPIDLENAIDAKDAIYQLLNFIGSKPIVGYYIKFDVAIISRYTKEYLGIKLPNKTIEVSSMYYKIRKRTTNYEFIDLRFDTILKNLDIPILGKHDALNDALMTAMIFLKLEHLTSNKNTIFYK
;
A
#
# COMPACT_ATOMS: atom_id res chain seq x y z
N ASP A 1 -1.81 0.97 1.74
CA ASP A 1 -1.83 1.81 0.54
C ASP A 1 -2.62 3.08 0.78
N CYS A 2 -2.27 4.18 0.10
CA CYS A 2 -2.97 5.46 0.20
C CYS A 2 -3.30 6.03 -1.17
N GLU A 3 -4.54 6.49 -1.36
CA GLU A 3 -4.88 7.38 -2.46
C GLU A 3 -4.69 8.83 -2.02
N THR A 4 -4.14 9.65 -2.92
CA THR A 4 -3.72 11.01 -2.57
C THR A 4 -4.10 12.02 -3.65
N SER A 5 -4.17 13.29 -3.30
CA SER A 5 -4.47 14.38 -4.24
C SER A 5 -3.38 14.65 -5.28
N GLY A 6 -2.22 13.98 -5.16
CA GLY A 6 -1.07 14.08 -6.05
C GLY A 6 0.14 13.32 -5.53
N LEU A 7 1.28 13.42 -6.22
CA LEU A 7 2.47 12.61 -5.97
C LEU A 7 3.55 13.27 -5.10
N ASN A 8 3.24 14.40 -4.49
CA ASN A 8 4.19 15.10 -3.61
C ASN A 8 3.83 14.90 -2.13
N PRO A 9 4.50 14.01 -1.39
CA PRO A 9 4.14 13.70 0.00
C PRO A 9 4.34 14.88 0.97
N LYS A 10 5.00 15.97 0.53
CA LYS A 10 5.17 17.19 1.33
C LYS A 10 4.03 18.18 1.17
N LYS A 11 3.23 18.10 0.08
CA LYS A 11 2.19 19.08 -0.28
C LYS A 11 0.82 18.48 -0.46
N ASP A 12 0.76 17.26 -0.98
CA ASP A 12 -0.50 16.60 -1.31
C ASP A 12 -1.15 15.97 -0.09
N GLU A 13 -2.44 15.72 -0.18
CA GLU A 13 -3.26 15.23 0.93
C GLU A 13 -3.65 13.77 0.70
N ILE A 14 -3.80 13.03 1.79
CA ILE A 14 -4.37 11.68 1.74
C ILE A 14 -5.89 11.81 1.56
N LEU A 15 -6.43 11.05 0.61
CA LEU A 15 -7.87 10.97 0.32
C LEU A 15 -8.48 9.67 0.82
N SER A 16 -7.73 8.56 0.72
CA SER A 16 -8.13 7.30 1.36
C SER A 16 -6.93 6.51 1.85
N ILE A 17 -7.17 5.65 2.83
CA ILE A 17 -6.18 4.71 3.36
C ILE A 17 -6.81 3.33 3.39
N GLY A 18 -6.14 2.36 2.76
CA GLY A 18 -6.49 0.96 2.79
C GLY A 18 -5.39 0.14 3.46
N ALA A 19 -5.78 -0.74 4.39
CA ALA A 19 -4.85 -1.65 5.01
C ALA A 19 -5.53 -2.96 5.43
N VAL A 20 -4.75 -4.03 5.52
CA VAL A 20 -5.21 -5.34 5.94
C VAL A 20 -4.17 -6.02 6.81
N HIS A 21 -4.61 -6.80 7.79
CA HIS A 21 -3.69 -7.58 8.61
C HIS A 21 -3.31 -8.89 7.95
N ILE A 22 -2.03 -9.21 8.01
CA ILE A 22 -1.48 -10.53 7.70
C ILE A 22 -1.07 -11.20 9.01
N LYS A 23 -1.52 -12.42 9.24
CA LYS A 23 -1.13 -13.25 10.38
C LYS A 23 -1.04 -14.72 9.97
N GLU A 24 0.03 -15.40 10.36
CA GLU A 24 0.21 -16.84 10.11
C GLU A 24 0.03 -17.20 8.61
N ASN A 25 0.64 -16.41 7.73
CA ASN A 25 0.53 -16.54 6.27
C ASN A 25 -0.91 -16.45 5.71
N LYS A 26 -1.79 -15.73 6.41
CA LYS A 26 -3.19 -15.52 5.99
C LYS A 26 -3.54 -14.04 6.03
N ILE A 27 -4.29 -13.61 5.02
CA ILE A 27 -4.91 -12.28 5.00
C ILE A 27 -6.17 -12.34 5.84
N LEU A 28 -6.27 -11.47 6.85
CA LEU A 28 -7.42 -11.42 7.75
C LEU A 28 -8.50 -10.49 7.20
N MET A 29 -9.36 -10.98 6.30
CA MET A 29 -10.42 -10.20 5.64
C MET A 29 -11.40 -9.50 6.61
N ARG A 30 -11.55 -10.00 7.85
CA ARG A 30 -12.35 -9.34 8.90
C ARG A 30 -11.61 -8.23 9.63
N LYS A 31 -10.32 -8.03 9.34
CA LYS A 31 -9.45 -7.00 9.93
C LYS A 31 -8.88 -6.14 8.81
N THR A 32 -9.76 -5.42 8.15
CA THR A 32 -9.44 -4.42 7.14
C THR A 32 -9.63 -3.03 7.71
N PHE A 33 -8.87 -2.11 7.17
CA PHE A 33 -8.98 -0.69 7.40
C PHE A 33 -9.24 -0.04 6.04
N ASN A 34 -10.34 0.70 5.92
CA ASN A 34 -10.67 1.42 4.70
C ASN A 34 -11.40 2.70 5.10
N ILE A 35 -10.71 3.82 4.96
CA ILE A 35 -11.20 5.12 5.44
C ILE A 35 -10.95 6.18 4.39
N PHE A 36 -11.95 7.03 4.16
CA PHE A 36 -11.81 8.27 3.40
C PHE A 36 -11.51 9.44 4.34
N LEU A 37 -10.60 10.32 3.91
CA LEU A 37 -10.19 11.51 4.63
C LEU A 37 -10.74 12.75 3.93
N LYS A 38 -11.25 13.68 4.74
CA LYS A 38 -11.74 14.97 4.25
C LYS A 38 -10.57 15.85 3.81
N PRO A 39 -10.45 16.19 2.52
CA PRO A 39 -9.39 17.07 2.05
C PRO A 39 -9.65 18.52 2.49
N SER A 40 -8.58 19.28 2.71
CA SER A 40 -8.67 20.71 3.03
C SER A 40 -8.89 21.58 1.78
N LYS A 41 -8.63 21.01 0.59
CA LYS A 41 -8.73 21.69 -0.72
C LYS A 41 -9.58 20.87 -1.68
N ASN A 42 -10.10 21.53 -2.69
CA ASN A 42 -10.77 20.83 -3.79
C ASN A 42 -9.81 19.88 -4.49
N ILE A 43 -10.30 18.66 -4.77
CA ILE A 43 -9.54 17.65 -5.51
C ILE A 43 -9.47 18.06 -6.97
N ASN A 44 -8.29 17.98 -7.58
CA ASN A 44 -8.14 18.31 -8.98
C ASN A 44 -8.68 17.17 -9.88
N ALA A 45 -9.15 17.54 -11.08
CA ALA A 45 -9.74 16.60 -12.02
C ALA A 45 -8.76 15.53 -12.52
N GLU A 46 -7.46 15.80 -12.50
CA GLU A 46 -6.44 14.85 -12.94
C GLU A 46 -6.26 13.71 -11.91
N SER A 47 -6.23 14.04 -10.63
CA SER A 47 -6.14 13.02 -9.59
C SER A 47 -7.40 12.15 -9.54
N ILE A 48 -8.60 12.73 -9.75
CA ILE A 48 -9.87 11.98 -9.84
C ILE A 48 -9.82 10.93 -10.97
N LYS A 49 -9.19 11.24 -12.10
CA LYS A 49 -9.06 10.28 -13.21
C LYS A 49 -8.20 9.05 -12.85
N ILE A 50 -7.32 9.18 -11.86
CA ILE A 50 -6.42 8.12 -11.42
C ILE A 50 -7.11 7.25 -10.36
N HIS A 51 -7.50 7.85 -9.22
CA HIS A 51 -8.04 7.11 -8.08
C HIS A 51 -9.57 7.04 -8.07
N HIS A 52 -10.27 7.67 -9.02
CA HIS A 52 -11.73 7.68 -9.16
C HIS A 52 -12.53 8.19 -7.94
N ILE A 53 -11.88 8.72 -6.92
CA ILE A 53 -12.54 9.29 -5.74
C ILE A 53 -13.11 10.65 -6.10
N ARG A 54 -14.43 10.77 -6.07
CA ARG A 54 -15.17 11.99 -6.41
C ARG A 54 -15.49 12.79 -5.14
N PRO A 55 -15.76 14.07 -5.23
CA PRO A 55 -16.17 14.88 -4.06
C PRO A 55 -17.34 14.26 -3.28
N ILE A 56 -18.32 13.65 -3.96
CA ILE A 56 -19.46 12.97 -3.32
C ILE A 56 -19.03 11.79 -2.45
N ASP A 57 -17.97 11.08 -2.83
CA ASP A 57 -17.47 9.91 -2.09
C ASP A 57 -16.82 10.34 -0.77
N LEU A 58 -16.50 11.63 -0.63
CA LEU A 58 -15.86 12.23 0.55
C LEU A 58 -16.83 13.03 1.44
N GLU A 59 -18.14 13.05 1.15
CA GLU A 59 -19.12 13.77 1.97
C GLU A 59 -19.15 13.27 3.42
N ASN A 60 -18.96 11.95 3.62
CA ASN A 60 -18.91 11.31 4.94
C ASN A 60 -17.48 10.99 5.39
N ALA A 61 -16.47 11.57 4.73
CA ALA A 61 -15.07 11.36 5.09
C ALA A 61 -14.77 12.00 6.45
N ILE A 62 -13.88 11.37 7.20
CA ILE A 62 -13.49 11.85 8.54
C ILE A 62 -12.30 12.80 8.46
N ASP A 63 -12.09 13.56 9.52
CA ASP A 63 -10.94 14.45 9.60
C ASP A 63 -9.63 13.68 9.60
N ALA A 64 -8.60 14.25 8.95
CA ALA A 64 -7.30 13.59 8.79
C ALA A 64 -6.68 13.19 10.15
N LYS A 65 -6.85 13.99 11.19
CA LYS A 65 -6.36 13.68 12.53
C LYS A 65 -6.97 12.38 13.06
N ASP A 66 -8.29 12.25 12.99
CA ASP A 66 -9.01 11.07 13.48
C ASP A 66 -8.68 9.83 12.66
N ALA A 67 -8.56 9.97 11.33
CA ALA A 67 -8.13 8.89 10.44
C ALA A 67 -6.73 8.38 10.82
N ILE A 68 -5.79 9.27 11.07
CA ILE A 68 -4.42 8.90 11.46
C ILE A 68 -4.40 8.21 12.82
N TYR A 69 -5.15 8.67 13.83
CA TYR A 69 -5.24 7.98 15.11
C TYR A 69 -5.84 6.57 14.97
N GLN A 70 -6.89 6.42 14.17
CA GLN A 70 -7.48 5.11 13.88
C GLN A 70 -6.49 4.20 13.14
N LEU A 71 -5.74 4.72 12.15
CA LEU A 71 -4.70 3.97 11.45
C LEU A 71 -3.62 3.49 12.43
N LEU A 72 -3.12 4.36 13.30
CA LEU A 72 -2.08 4.01 14.27
C LEU A 72 -2.56 2.91 15.24
N ASN A 73 -3.79 2.98 15.69
CA ASN A 73 -4.40 1.92 16.50
C ASN A 73 -4.52 0.60 15.72
N PHE A 74 -4.88 0.68 14.43
CA PHE A 74 -4.98 -0.49 13.57
C PHE A 74 -3.63 -1.16 13.33
N ILE A 75 -2.60 -0.42 12.94
CA ILE A 75 -1.28 -0.97 12.63
C ILE A 75 -0.49 -1.37 13.89
N GLY A 76 -0.65 -0.64 14.99
CA GLY A 76 0.14 -0.83 16.22
C GLY A 76 1.65 -0.78 15.93
N SER A 77 2.41 -1.66 16.56
CA SER A 77 3.87 -1.79 16.38
C SER A 77 4.29 -2.72 15.24
N LYS A 78 3.35 -3.20 14.42
CA LYS A 78 3.63 -4.18 13.37
C LYS A 78 4.41 -3.56 12.20
N PRO A 79 5.24 -4.35 11.50
CA PRO A 79 5.81 -3.92 10.23
C PRO A 79 4.71 -3.62 9.21
N ILE A 80 4.96 -2.63 8.36
CA ILE A 80 4.06 -2.25 7.27
C ILE A 80 4.63 -2.78 5.97
N VAL A 81 3.82 -3.53 5.24
CA VAL A 81 4.14 -4.04 3.91
C VAL A 81 3.45 -3.16 2.88
N GLY A 82 4.15 -2.78 1.83
CA GLY A 82 3.57 -1.97 0.77
C GLY A 82 4.32 -2.13 -0.56
N TYR A 83 3.69 -1.61 -1.61
CA TYR A 83 4.33 -1.39 -2.90
C TYR A 83 4.60 0.11 -3.04
N TYR A 84 5.84 0.48 -3.35
CA TYR A 84 6.31 1.87 -3.32
C TYR A 84 6.09 2.56 -1.96
N ILE A 85 6.14 1.76 -0.90
CA ILE A 85 5.77 2.08 0.49
C ILE A 85 6.45 3.34 1.06
N LYS A 86 7.59 3.75 0.49
CA LYS A 86 8.29 4.97 0.91
C LYS A 86 7.43 6.23 0.75
N PHE A 87 6.56 6.25 -0.27
CA PHE A 87 5.65 7.37 -0.50
C PHE A 87 4.58 7.43 0.60
N ASP A 88 3.90 6.31 0.87
CA ASP A 88 2.85 6.22 1.89
C ASP A 88 3.38 6.57 3.27
N VAL A 89 4.54 6.00 3.62
CA VAL A 89 5.20 6.29 4.90
C VAL A 89 5.63 7.74 5.01
N ALA A 90 6.07 8.36 3.92
CA ALA A 90 6.46 9.77 3.94
C ALA A 90 5.25 10.68 4.18
N ILE A 91 4.13 10.43 3.50
CA ILE A 91 2.92 11.24 3.67
C ILE A 91 2.27 11.00 5.04
N ILE A 92 2.13 9.76 5.50
CA ILE A 92 1.62 9.42 6.83
C ILE A 92 2.53 10.03 7.91
N SER A 93 3.87 9.95 7.75
CA SER A 93 4.82 10.54 8.70
C SER A 93 4.70 12.06 8.80
N ARG A 94 4.28 12.76 7.75
CA ARG A 94 3.97 14.18 7.83
C ARG A 94 2.81 14.44 8.78
N TYR A 95 1.72 13.70 8.65
CA TYR A 95 0.56 13.81 9.53
C TYR A 95 0.89 13.40 10.99
N THR A 96 1.60 12.28 11.19
CA THR A 96 1.99 11.85 12.55
C THR A 96 2.95 12.84 13.19
N LYS A 97 3.83 13.49 12.41
CA LYS A 97 4.70 14.54 12.93
C LYS A 97 3.90 15.80 13.33
N GLU A 98 2.91 16.17 12.53
CA GLU A 98 2.02 17.30 12.82
C GLU A 98 1.20 17.07 14.06
N TYR A 99 0.57 15.88 14.22
CA TYR A 99 -0.38 15.63 15.29
C TYR A 99 0.25 15.06 16.57
N LEU A 100 1.40 14.38 16.45
CA LEU A 100 2.04 13.64 17.55
C LEU A 100 3.51 14.04 17.78
N GLY A 101 4.08 14.89 16.95
CA GLY A 101 5.49 15.30 17.03
C GLY A 101 6.50 14.26 16.58
N ILE A 102 6.08 13.07 16.17
CA ILE A 102 6.96 11.97 15.74
C ILE A 102 6.64 11.49 14.33
N LYS A 103 7.64 10.94 13.65
CA LYS A 103 7.41 10.20 12.39
C LYS A 103 6.89 8.80 12.70
N LEU A 104 6.25 8.18 11.72
CA LEU A 104 5.81 6.79 11.80
C LEU A 104 7.00 5.86 12.09
N PRO A 105 7.02 5.16 13.26
CA PRO A 105 8.20 4.40 13.70
C PRO A 105 8.26 2.98 13.15
N ASN A 106 7.22 2.54 12.46
CA ASN A 106 7.06 1.15 12.02
C ASN A 106 8.12 0.77 10.98
N LYS A 107 8.65 -0.45 11.10
CA LYS A 107 9.49 -1.03 10.04
C LYS A 107 8.68 -1.21 8.77
N THR A 108 9.33 -1.04 7.61
CA THR A 108 8.68 -1.15 6.30
C THR A 108 9.26 -2.30 5.49
N ILE A 109 8.42 -2.95 4.72
CA ILE A 109 8.78 -4.03 3.80
C ILE A 109 8.26 -3.64 2.41
N GLU A 110 9.18 -3.49 1.46
CA GLU A 110 8.87 -3.14 0.07
C GLU A 110 8.78 -4.39 -0.79
N VAL A 111 7.59 -4.70 -1.30
CA VAL A 111 7.35 -5.95 -2.06
C VAL A 111 8.07 -5.97 -3.41
N SER A 112 8.23 -4.85 -4.08
CA SER A 112 8.99 -4.78 -5.34
C SER A 112 10.47 -5.14 -5.14
N SER A 113 11.04 -4.76 -4.00
CA SER A 113 12.41 -5.14 -3.63
C SER A 113 12.55 -6.62 -3.30
N MET A 114 11.52 -7.22 -2.67
CA MET A 114 11.48 -8.67 -2.44
C MET A 114 11.40 -9.43 -3.77
N TYR A 115 10.50 -9.01 -4.65
CA TYR A 115 10.35 -9.57 -5.98
C TYR A 115 11.63 -9.49 -6.79
N TYR A 116 12.28 -8.32 -6.82
CA TYR A 116 13.57 -8.14 -7.50
C TYR A 116 14.62 -9.13 -7.03
N LYS A 117 14.79 -9.29 -5.71
CA LYS A 117 15.79 -10.21 -5.12
C LYS A 117 15.53 -11.65 -5.53
N ILE A 118 14.28 -12.09 -5.57
CA ILE A 118 13.91 -13.44 -5.99
C ILE A 118 14.18 -13.62 -7.48
N ARG A 119 13.68 -12.71 -8.32
CA ARG A 119 13.86 -12.78 -9.78
C ARG A 119 15.32 -12.77 -10.18
N LYS A 120 16.15 -11.91 -9.57
CA LYS A 120 17.59 -11.85 -9.86
C LYS A 120 18.33 -13.16 -9.54
N ARG A 121 17.84 -13.96 -8.59
CA ARG A 121 18.42 -15.27 -8.25
C ARG A 121 17.96 -16.39 -9.16
N THR A 122 16.80 -16.25 -9.80
CA THR A 122 16.14 -17.31 -10.56
C THR A 122 16.20 -17.11 -12.07
N THR A 123 16.60 -15.94 -12.52
CA THR A 123 16.66 -15.61 -13.95
C THR A 123 17.94 -14.86 -14.29
N ASN A 124 18.45 -15.09 -15.51
CA ASN A 124 19.60 -14.35 -16.07
C ASN A 124 19.17 -13.07 -16.81
N TYR A 125 17.97 -12.55 -16.53
CA TYR A 125 17.52 -11.31 -17.19
C TYR A 125 18.32 -10.11 -16.70
N GLU A 126 18.81 -9.31 -17.62
CA GLU A 126 19.47 -8.03 -17.32
C GLU A 126 18.47 -7.00 -16.77
N PHE A 127 17.24 -7.03 -17.25
CA PHE A 127 16.17 -6.13 -16.83
C PHE A 127 15.02 -6.89 -16.16
N ILE A 128 14.64 -6.45 -14.97
CA ILE A 128 13.49 -6.97 -14.21
C ILE A 128 12.48 -5.84 -14.09
N ASP A 129 11.31 -5.99 -14.71
CA ASP A 129 10.23 -5.03 -14.62
C ASP A 129 9.57 -5.10 -13.24
N LEU A 130 9.59 -3.99 -12.52
CA LEU A 130 9.06 -3.86 -11.16
C LEU A 130 7.70 -3.16 -11.10
N ARG A 131 7.06 -2.88 -12.24
CA ARG A 131 5.71 -2.31 -12.24
C ARG A 131 4.72 -3.25 -11.56
N PHE A 132 3.78 -2.68 -10.83
CA PHE A 132 2.80 -3.42 -10.02
C PHE A 132 2.07 -4.49 -10.85
N ASP A 133 1.55 -4.11 -12.01
CA ASP A 133 0.86 -5.02 -12.93
C ASP A 133 1.71 -6.19 -13.40
N THR A 134 3.00 -5.91 -13.68
CA THR A 134 3.94 -6.94 -14.09
C THR A 134 4.20 -7.93 -12.96
N ILE A 135 4.32 -7.43 -11.73
CA ILE A 135 4.49 -8.28 -10.54
C ILE A 135 3.25 -9.15 -10.32
N LEU A 136 2.04 -8.55 -10.35
CA LEU A 136 0.78 -9.29 -10.21
C LEU A 136 0.67 -10.39 -11.25
N LYS A 137 0.88 -10.06 -12.52
CA LYS A 137 0.84 -11.02 -13.63
C LYS A 137 1.84 -12.17 -13.46
N ASN A 138 3.10 -11.84 -13.13
CA ASN A 138 4.15 -12.84 -13.00
C ASN A 138 4.00 -13.75 -11.77
N LEU A 139 3.21 -13.32 -10.80
CA LEU A 139 2.89 -14.09 -9.60
C LEU A 139 1.49 -14.74 -9.68
N ASP A 140 0.79 -14.65 -10.81
CA ASP A 140 -0.58 -15.16 -10.98
C ASP A 140 -1.52 -14.65 -9.88
N ILE A 141 -1.46 -13.35 -9.59
CA ILE A 141 -2.32 -12.69 -8.60
C ILE A 141 -3.45 -11.96 -9.34
N PRO A 142 -4.72 -12.15 -8.95
CA PRO A 142 -5.85 -11.48 -9.58
C PRO A 142 -5.82 -9.97 -9.35
N ILE A 143 -6.26 -9.22 -10.36
CA ILE A 143 -6.45 -7.77 -10.26
C ILE A 143 -7.85 -7.51 -9.68
N LEU A 144 -7.92 -6.87 -8.51
CA LEU A 144 -9.17 -6.61 -7.78
C LEU A 144 -9.83 -5.25 -8.11
N GLY A 145 -9.27 -4.49 -8.98
CA GLY A 145 -9.63 -3.10 -9.22
C GLY A 145 -8.53 -2.20 -8.67
N LYS A 146 -7.98 -1.37 -9.54
CA LYS A 146 -6.84 -0.51 -9.23
C LYS A 146 -7.30 0.83 -8.72
N HIS A 147 -6.38 1.50 -8.03
CA HIS A 147 -6.61 2.83 -7.49
C HIS A 147 -7.78 2.88 -6.51
N ASP A 148 -7.93 1.80 -5.77
CA ASP A 148 -8.72 1.70 -4.55
C ASP A 148 -7.77 1.23 -3.44
N ALA A 149 -7.57 2.05 -2.43
CA ALA A 149 -6.53 1.82 -1.42
C ALA A 149 -6.65 0.46 -0.73
N LEU A 150 -7.87 -0.05 -0.48
CA LEU A 150 -8.05 -1.37 0.12
C LEU A 150 -7.73 -2.49 -0.86
N ASN A 151 -8.14 -2.39 -2.12
CA ASN A 151 -7.84 -3.39 -3.14
C ASN A 151 -6.33 -3.46 -3.41
N ASP A 152 -5.65 -2.31 -3.49
CA ASP A 152 -4.21 -2.24 -3.70
C ASP A 152 -3.45 -2.80 -2.48
N ALA A 153 -3.92 -2.56 -1.26
CA ALA A 153 -3.39 -3.18 -0.05
C ALA A 153 -3.61 -4.71 -0.04
N LEU A 154 -4.76 -5.21 -0.49
CA LEU A 154 -5.04 -6.64 -0.62
C LEU A 154 -4.15 -7.32 -1.67
N MET A 155 -4.01 -6.72 -2.85
CA MET A 155 -3.11 -7.22 -3.88
C MET A 155 -1.65 -7.23 -3.39
N THR A 156 -1.21 -6.18 -2.70
CA THR A 156 0.11 -6.11 -2.08
C THR A 156 0.32 -7.19 -1.02
N ALA A 157 -0.70 -7.46 -0.20
CA ALA A 157 -0.65 -8.55 0.78
C ALA A 157 -0.53 -9.93 0.11
N MET A 158 -1.22 -10.15 -1.01
CA MET A 158 -1.09 -11.39 -1.80
C MET A 158 0.31 -11.52 -2.42
N ILE A 159 0.87 -10.43 -2.97
CA ILE A 159 2.26 -10.41 -3.44
C ILE A 159 3.21 -10.81 -2.32
N PHE A 160 3.10 -10.17 -1.17
CA PHE A 160 3.97 -10.44 -0.02
C PHE A 160 3.92 -11.92 0.38
N LEU A 161 2.75 -12.49 0.58
CA LEU A 161 2.60 -13.89 0.96
C LEU A 161 3.15 -14.87 -0.09
N LYS A 162 2.94 -14.58 -1.36
CA LYS A 162 3.50 -15.40 -2.45
C LYS A 162 5.03 -15.37 -2.43
N LEU A 163 5.63 -14.18 -2.24
CA LEU A 163 7.08 -14.02 -2.18
C LEU A 163 7.69 -14.66 -0.92
N GLU A 164 7.02 -14.56 0.23
CA GLU A 164 7.44 -15.26 1.47
C GLU A 164 7.43 -16.77 1.26
N HIS A 165 6.37 -17.32 0.66
CA HIS A 165 6.29 -18.74 0.33
C HIS A 165 7.42 -19.20 -0.58
N LEU A 166 7.72 -18.43 -1.64
CA LEU A 166 8.82 -18.70 -2.58
C LEU A 166 10.20 -18.62 -1.92
N THR A 167 10.36 -17.75 -0.93
CA THR A 167 11.61 -17.61 -0.18
C THR A 167 11.81 -18.75 0.81
N SER A 168 10.75 -19.23 1.44
CA SER A 168 10.78 -20.31 2.43
C SER A 168 10.99 -21.67 1.77
N ASN A 169 10.45 -21.88 0.57
CA ASN A 169 10.63 -23.09 -0.23
C ASN A 169 11.89 -22.98 -1.09
N LYS A 170 13.07 -23.22 -0.55
CA LYS A 170 14.38 -23.16 -1.24
C LYS A 170 14.48 -24.00 -2.54
N ASN A 171 13.48 -24.80 -2.88
CA ASN A 171 13.45 -25.72 -4.01
C ASN A 171 12.44 -25.34 -5.11
N THR A 172 11.72 -24.25 -5.02
CA THR A 172 10.75 -23.89 -6.05
C THR A 172 11.42 -23.04 -7.13
N ILE A 173 11.89 -23.73 -8.17
CA ILE A 173 12.35 -23.13 -9.42
C ILE A 173 11.10 -22.57 -10.14
N PHE A 174 11.13 -21.30 -10.48
CA PHE A 174 10.14 -20.71 -11.39
C PHE A 174 10.34 -21.34 -12.78
N TYR A 175 9.49 -22.30 -13.14
CA TYR A 175 9.32 -22.68 -14.51
C TYR A 175 8.25 -21.79 -15.14
N LYS A 176 8.65 -20.84 -15.95
CA LYS A 176 8.21 -20.50 -17.29
C LYS A 176 8.85 -19.20 -17.74
#